data_6159582c0d14b77041b7c41165795755
#
_entry.id   6159582c0d14b77041b7c41165795755
#
_cell.length_a   1.000
_cell.length_b   1.000
_cell.length_c   1.000
_cell.angle_alpha   90.00
_cell.angle_beta   90.00
_cell.angle_gamma   90.00
#
_symmetry.space_group_name_H-M   'P 1'
#
loop_
_entity.id
_entity.type
_entity.pdbx_description
1 polymer ?
#
loop_
_entity_poly.entity_id
_entity_poly.type
_entity_poly.pdbx_seq_one_letter_code
_entity_poly.pdbx_strand_id
1 'polypeptide(L)'
;HTVLAAGGINAVLGTVDPEDSWQQHFADTFNEGYALSDPRTVELLVKEAPTAVEQLVAYGVEFARLPNGELDQRYFGAHKYRRTCYAGDYTGRAILFGLADRVDELGIPIHEHQYVTRLLVDEGVCFGALAFNLQTGARTVYLADAVIVATGGHTRLWRRSSSRRDENTGDGMYLALEAGVELADMELVQFHPTGMLTPEDMAGTLVTEAVRGEG
;
A
#
# COMPACT_ATOMS: atom_id res chain seq x y z
N HIS A 1 3.36 -8.99 2.99
CA HIS A 1 1.95 -8.58 2.88
C HIS A 1 1.59 -8.12 1.47
N THR A 2 2.37 -7.22 0.87
CA THR A 2 2.15 -6.71 -0.50
C THR A 2 2.03 -7.81 -1.55
N VAL A 3 2.85 -8.85 -1.49
CA VAL A 3 2.82 -9.99 -2.43
C VAL A 3 1.44 -10.68 -2.50
N LEU A 4 0.67 -10.61 -1.42
CA LEU A 4 -0.65 -11.23 -1.31
C LEU A 4 -1.80 -10.29 -1.73
N ALA A 5 -1.51 -9.03 -2.05
CA ALA A 5 -2.53 -8.08 -2.46
C ALA A 5 -3.03 -8.39 -3.88
N ALA A 6 -4.29 -8.78 -3.97
CA ALA A 6 -4.90 -9.29 -5.20
C ALA A 6 -5.73 -8.24 -5.97
N GLY A 7 -6.20 -7.21 -5.29
CA GLY A 7 -7.19 -6.27 -5.82
C GLY A 7 -6.77 -5.51 -7.07
N GLY A 8 -6.06 -4.45 -6.90
CA GLY A 8 -5.62 -3.56 -7.96
C GLY A 8 -5.46 -2.12 -7.49
N ILE A 9 -5.21 -1.22 -8.41
CA ILE A 9 -5.09 0.22 -8.17
C ILE A 9 -6.16 0.96 -8.96
N ASN A 10 -6.88 1.86 -8.30
CA ASN A 10 -7.91 2.67 -8.92
C ASN A 10 -7.31 3.92 -9.57
N ALA A 11 -7.56 4.09 -10.86
CA ALA A 11 -7.17 5.28 -11.61
C ALA A 11 -8.17 5.53 -12.74
N VAL A 12 -8.54 6.77 -12.96
CA VAL A 12 -9.45 7.13 -14.05
C VAL A 12 -8.63 7.23 -15.34
N LEU A 13 -8.60 6.14 -16.12
CA LEU A 13 -7.91 6.11 -17.42
C LEU A 13 -8.89 6.27 -18.60
N GLY A 14 -10.16 5.97 -18.39
CA GLY A 14 -11.19 6.03 -19.44
C GLY A 14 -11.04 4.98 -20.56
N THR A 15 -10.20 3.96 -20.36
CA THR A 15 -9.95 2.91 -21.35
C THR A 15 -11.13 1.96 -21.53
N VAL A 16 -11.92 1.75 -20.48
CA VAL A 16 -13.09 0.87 -20.49
C VAL A 16 -14.37 1.67 -20.34
N ASP A 17 -14.43 2.60 -19.41
CA ASP A 17 -15.58 3.48 -19.17
C ASP A 17 -15.16 4.94 -19.41
N PRO A 18 -15.31 5.46 -20.64
CA PRO A 18 -14.86 6.81 -21.00
C PRO A 18 -15.64 7.94 -20.32
N GLU A 19 -16.79 7.63 -19.72
CA GLU A 19 -17.59 8.57 -18.94
C GLU A 19 -17.06 8.77 -17.51
N ASP A 20 -16.12 7.95 -17.05
CA ASP A 20 -15.54 8.10 -15.72
C ASP A 20 -14.72 9.38 -15.61
N SER A 21 -14.66 9.94 -14.41
CA SER A 21 -14.01 11.22 -14.15
C SER A 21 -13.36 11.23 -12.77
N TRP A 22 -12.33 12.06 -12.59
CA TRP A 22 -11.70 12.22 -11.28
C TRP A 22 -12.71 12.74 -10.23
N GLN A 23 -13.73 13.53 -10.63
CA GLN A 23 -14.79 14.00 -9.75
C GLN A 23 -15.65 12.83 -9.25
N GLN A 24 -15.98 11.89 -10.14
CA GLN A 24 -16.72 10.69 -9.74
C GLN A 24 -15.85 9.78 -8.86
N HIS A 25 -14.57 9.64 -9.18
CA HIS A 25 -13.62 8.89 -8.35
C HIS A 25 -13.48 9.52 -6.95
N PHE A 26 -13.39 10.84 -6.89
CA PHE A 26 -13.41 11.58 -5.62
C PHE A 26 -14.69 11.29 -4.82
N ALA A 27 -15.85 11.44 -5.47
CA ALA A 27 -17.14 11.24 -4.80
C ALA A 27 -17.28 9.81 -4.25
N ASP A 28 -16.92 8.79 -5.04
CA ASP A 28 -16.96 7.39 -4.61
C ASP A 28 -16.02 7.17 -3.40
N THR A 29 -14.77 7.66 -3.49
CA THR A 29 -13.77 7.48 -2.43
C THR A 29 -14.16 8.20 -1.13
N PHE A 30 -14.63 9.46 -1.25
CA PHE A 30 -15.01 10.26 -0.09
C PHE A 30 -16.26 9.72 0.61
N ASN A 31 -17.26 9.29 -0.18
CA ASN A 31 -18.49 8.71 0.36
C ASN A 31 -18.24 7.35 1.01
N GLU A 32 -17.44 6.48 0.38
CA GLU A 32 -17.08 5.17 0.94
C GLU A 32 -16.25 5.32 2.22
N GLY A 33 -15.45 6.37 2.31
CA GLY A 33 -14.72 6.77 3.52
C GLY A 33 -15.59 7.48 4.57
N TYR A 34 -16.92 7.50 4.41
CA TYR A 34 -17.87 8.15 5.34
C TYR A 34 -17.52 9.61 5.65
N ALA A 35 -16.92 10.31 4.70
CA ALA A 35 -16.44 11.69 4.82
C ALA A 35 -15.44 11.92 5.98
N LEU A 36 -14.74 10.88 6.43
CA LEU A 36 -13.70 10.97 7.46
C LEU A 36 -12.35 11.43 6.87
N SER A 37 -12.12 11.16 5.58
CA SER A 37 -10.88 11.51 4.90
C SER A 37 -10.76 13.02 4.68
N ASP A 38 -9.52 13.53 4.71
CA ASP A 38 -9.25 14.89 4.28
C ASP A 38 -9.57 15.06 2.79
N PRO A 39 -10.51 15.95 2.40
CA PRO A 39 -10.95 16.07 1.02
C PRO A 39 -9.85 16.56 0.07
N ARG A 40 -8.87 17.33 0.54
CA ARG A 40 -7.75 17.81 -0.28
C ARG A 40 -6.81 16.66 -0.63
N THR A 41 -6.56 15.78 0.33
CA THR A 41 -5.74 14.58 0.13
C THR A 41 -6.44 13.62 -0.83
N VAL A 42 -7.76 13.42 -0.71
CA VAL A 42 -8.53 12.59 -1.64
C VAL A 42 -8.50 13.18 -3.05
N GLU A 43 -8.69 14.49 -3.19
CA GLU A 43 -8.63 15.17 -4.51
C GLU A 43 -7.26 14.99 -5.16
N LEU A 44 -6.17 15.19 -4.41
CA LEU A 44 -4.82 14.96 -4.90
C LEU A 44 -4.62 13.51 -5.36
N LEU A 45 -5.00 12.55 -4.52
CA LEU A 45 -4.89 11.13 -4.81
C LEU A 45 -5.56 10.76 -6.13
N VAL A 46 -6.83 11.14 -6.32
CA VAL A 46 -7.59 10.73 -7.50
C VAL A 46 -7.13 11.41 -8.79
N LYS A 47 -6.58 12.61 -8.69
CA LYS A 47 -6.01 13.33 -9.84
C LYS A 47 -4.64 12.78 -10.26
N GLU A 48 -3.81 12.38 -9.30
CA GLU A 48 -2.47 11.86 -9.56
C GLU A 48 -2.46 10.35 -9.88
N ALA A 49 -3.52 9.62 -9.54
CA ALA A 49 -3.58 8.18 -9.73
C ALA A 49 -3.29 7.72 -11.17
N PRO A 50 -3.78 8.37 -12.25
CA PRO A 50 -3.42 8.00 -13.61
C PRO A 50 -1.92 8.07 -13.88
N THR A 51 -1.29 9.18 -13.50
CA THR A 51 0.17 9.38 -13.65
C THR A 51 0.95 8.35 -12.84
N ALA A 52 0.50 8.03 -11.63
CA ALA A 52 1.15 7.00 -10.81
C ALA A 52 1.08 5.61 -11.46
N VAL A 53 -0.05 5.24 -12.07
CA VAL A 53 -0.18 3.98 -12.81
C VAL A 53 0.73 3.96 -14.04
N GLU A 54 0.80 5.05 -14.81
CA GLU A 54 1.71 5.18 -15.94
C GLU A 54 3.17 5.03 -15.52
N GLN A 55 3.56 5.62 -14.39
CA GLN A 55 4.91 5.46 -13.82
C GLN A 55 5.20 4.01 -13.43
N LEU A 56 4.24 3.31 -12.82
CA LEU A 56 4.40 1.88 -12.51
C LEU A 56 4.61 1.05 -13.78
N VAL A 57 3.86 1.33 -14.85
CA VAL A 57 4.07 0.69 -16.16
C VAL A 57 5.48 1.01 -16.70
N ALA A 58 5.92 2.26 -16.61
CA ALA A 58 7.27 2.66 -17.03
C ALA A 58 8.39 1.99 -16.20
N TYR A 59 8.10 1.60 -14.96
CA TYR A 59 8.99 0.82 -14.09
C TYR A 59 8.89 -0.70 -14.31
N GLY A 60 8.16 -1.15 -15.34
CA GLY A 60 8.09 -2.55 -15.71
C GLY A 60 6.95 -3.35 -15.04
N VAL A 61 6.00 -2.68 -14.37
CA VAL A 61 4.84 -3.39 -13.82
C VAL A 61 3.89 -3.81 -14.94
N GLU A 62 3.66 -5.09 -15.07
CA GLU A 62 2.77 -5.68 -16.08
C GLU A 62 1.32 -5.75 -15.59
N PHE A 63 0.54 -4.74 -15.94
CA PHE A 63 -0.91 -4.77 -15.77
C PHE A 63 -1.61 -5.47 -16.95
N ALA A 64 -2.84 -5.98 -16.69
CA ALA A 64 -3.71 -6.51 -17.73
C ALA A 64 -3.99 -5.47 -18.83
N ARG A 65 -4.10 -5.94 -20.07
CA ARG A 65 -4.32 -5.08 -21.25
C ARG A 65 -5.46 -5.57 -22.11
N LEU A 66 -6.14 -4.63 -22.71
CA LEU A 66 -7.13 -4.85 -23.76
C LEU A 66 -6.43 -5.30 -25.07
N PRO A 67 -7.16 -5.89 -26.02
CA PRO A 67 -6.59 -6.31 -27.32
C PRO A 67 -5.95 -5.16 -28.12
N ASN A 68 -6.34 -3.92 -27.88
CA ASN A 68 -5.75 -2.72 -28.49
C ASN A 68 -4.45 -2.26 -27.80
N GLY A 69 -4.02 -2.92 -26.71
CA GLY A 69 -2.81 -2.61 -25.97
C GLY A 69 -2.99 -1.61 -24.82
N GLU A 70 -4.15 -0.99 -24.69
CA GLU A 70 -4.47 -0.12 -23.55
C GLU A 70 -4.62 -0.94 -22.27
N LEU A 71 -4.48 -0.28 -21.08
CA LEU A 71 -4.67 -0.95 -19.81
C LEU A 71 -6.14 -1.36 -19.64
N ASP A 72 -6.34 -2.61 -19.26
CA ASP A 72 -7.67 -3.10 -18.89
C ASP A 72 -8.05 -2.65 -17.47
N GLN A 73 -9.34 -2.42 -17.27
CA GLN A 73 -9.88 -1.96 -15.99
C GLN A 73 -11.11 -2.79 -15.64
N ARG A 74 -11.23 -3.14 -14.35
CA ARG A 74 -12.36 -3.92 -13.82
C ARG A 74 -13.08 -3.21 -12.68
N TYR A 75 -14.28 -3.69 -12.35
CA TYR A 75 -14.96 -3.30 -11.13
C TYR A 75 -14.22 -3.85 -9.91
N PHE A 76 -14.18 -3.04 -8.85
CA PHE A 76 -13.69 -3.47 -7.57
C PHE A 76 -14.29 -2.60 -6.45
N GLY A 77 -14.95 -3.25 -5.47
CA GLY A 77 -15.66 -2.53 -4.42
C GLY A 77 -16.93 -1.82 -4.91
N ALA A 78 -17.26 -0.69 -4.28
CA ALA A 78 -18.49 0.07 -4.50
C ALA A 78 -18.35 1.15 -5.61
N HIS A 79 -17.47 0.97 -6.57
CA HIS A 79 -17.24 1.95 -7.63
C HIS A 79 -18.35 1.96 -8.66
N LYS A 80 -18.68 3.15 -9.14
CA LYS A 80 -19.66 3.32 -10.23
C LYS A 80 -19.12 2.83 -11.57
N TYR A 81 -17.82 3.02 -11.84
CA TYR A 81 -17.16 2.71 -13.09
C TYR A 81 -15.99 1.73 -12.90
N ARG A 82 -15.63 1.02 -13.96
CA ARG A 82 -14.45 0.16 -14.00
C ARG A 82 -13.20 1.04 -14.07
N ARG A 83 -12.50 1.19 -12.96
CA ARG A 83 -11.28 2.00 -12.87
C ARG A 83 -10.11 1.29 -12.22
N THR A 84 -10.28 0.02 -11.87
CA THR A 84 -9.24 -0.73 -11.19
C THR A 84 -8.30 -1.38 -12.19
N CYS A 85 -7.06 -0.87 -12.27
CA CYS A 85 -5.97 -1.50 -12.98
C CYS A 85 -5.46 -2.69 -12.19
N TYR A 86 -5.25 -3.83 -12.83
CA TYR A 86 -4.95 -5.10 -12.17
C TYR A 86 -3.97 -5.96 -12.96
N ALA A 87 -3.35 -6.92 -12.29
CA ALA A 87 -2.53 -7.96 -12.87
C ALA A 87 -3.05 -9.32 -12.36
N GLY A 88 -4.12 -9.85 -13.00
CA GLY A 88 -4.79 -11.06 -12.51
C GLY A 88 -5.17 -10.94 -11.03
N ASP A 89 -4.82 -11.96 -10.23
CA ASP A 89 -5.02 -12.00 -8.78
C ASP A 89 -3.71 -11.77 -8.00
N TYR A 90 -2.70 -11.18 -8.63
CA TYR A 90 -1.39 -10.96 -8.06
C TYR A 90 -0.85 -9.53 -8.28
N THR A 91 -1.75 -8.55 -8.33
CA THR A 91 -1.40 -7.14 -8.61
C THR A 91 -0.31 -6.62 -7.66
N GLY A 92 -0.42 -6.89 -6.36
CA GLY A 92 0.61 -6.47 -5.41
C GLY A 92 1.96 -7.12 -5.65
N ARG A 93 1.99 -8.38 -6.08
CA ARG A 93 3.23 -9.07 -6.46
C ARG A 93 3.87 -8.45 -7.70
N ALA A 94 3.08 -8.15 -8.73
CA ALA A 94 3.56 -7.51 -9.95
C ALA A 94 4.19 -6.14 -9.65
N ILE A 95 3.51 -5.33 -8.82
CA ILE A 95 4.02 -4.03 -8.39
C ILE A 95 5.32 -4.17 -7.59
N LEU A 96 5.36 -5.08 -6.62
CA LEU A 96 6.54 -5.27 -5.78
C LEU A 96 7.76 -5.67 -6.61
N PHE A 97 7.61 -6.60 -7.54
CA PHE A 97 8.73 -7.04 -8.38
C PHE A 97 9.16 -5.95 -9.36
N GLY A 98 8.24 -5.29 -10.06
CA GLY A 98 8.58 -4.19 -10.95
C GLY A 98 9.32 -3.05 -10.23
N LEU A 99 8.90 -2.71 -9.01
CA LEU A 99 9.60 -1.70 -8.21
C LEU A 99 10.95 -2.21 -7.67
N ALA A 100 11.05 -3.49 -7.28
CA ALA A 100 12.32 -4.07 -6.81
C ALA A 100 13.36 -4.09 -7.94
N ASP A 101 12.97 -4.52 -9.14
CA ASP A 101 13.81 -4.51 -10.33
C ASP A 101 14.26 -3.07 -10.65
N ARG A 102 13.36 -2.09 -10.52
CA ARG A 102 13.69 -0.69 -10.74
C ARG A 102 14.66 -0.13 -9.71
N VAL A 103 14.54 -0.52 -8.44
CA VAL A 103 15.49 -0.17 -7.38
C VAL A 103 16.88 -0.72 -7.69
N ASP A 104 16.97 -1.97 -8.16
CA ASP A 104 18.23 -2.61 -8.56
C ASP A 104 18.86 -1.91 -9.75
N GLU A 105 18.09 -1.63 -10.81
CA GLU A 105 18.55 -0.86 -11.97
C GLU A 105 19.14 0.51 -11.61
N LEU A 106 18.54 1.19 -10.63
CA LEU A 106 19.01 2.49 -10.15
C LEU A 106 20.20 2.38 -9.19
N GLY A 107 20.60 1.17 -8.82
CA GLY A 107 21.69 0.95 -7.87
C GLY A 107 21.41 1.48 -6.48
N ILE A 108 20.13 1.55 -6.07
CA ILE A 108 19.75 2.02 -4.72
C ILE A 108 20.11 0.92 -3.71
N PRO A 109 20.95 1.21 -2.70
CA PRO A 109 21.36 0.18 -1.75
C PRO A 109 20.19 -0.26 -0.85
N ILE A 110 19.98 -1.56 -0.74
CA ILE A 110 19.03 -2.19 0.17
C ILE A 110 19.81 -2.79 1.35
N HIS A 111 19.51 -2.33 2.56
CA HIS A 111 20.13 -2.82 3.78
C HIS A 111 19.15 -3.77 4.49
N GLU A 112 19.27 -5.05 4.19
CA GLU A 112 18.43 -6.10 4.78
C GLU A 112 18.75 -6.36 6.27
N HIS A 113 17.78 -6.95 6.98
CA HIS A 113 17.92 -7.34 8.38
C HIS A 113 18.22 -6.18 9.35
N GLN A 114 17.92 -4.96 8.96
CA GLN A 114 18.09 -3.79 9.82
C GLN A 114 16.78 -3.48 10.56
N TYR A 115 16.79 -3.62 11.86
CA TYR A 115 15.68 -3.24 12.72
C TYR A 115 15.89 -1.81 13.22
N VAL A 116 15.06 -0.89 12.75
CA VAL A 116 15.12 0.52 13.15
C VAL A 116 14.50 0.68 14.53
N THR A 117 15.25 1.23 15.46
CA THR A 117 14.82 1.41 16.85
C THR A 117 14.47 2.84 17.21
N ARG A 118 14.96 3.81 16.46
CA ARG A 118 14.72 5.23 16.72
C ARG A 118 14.91 6.08 15.47
N LEU A 119 14.09 7.09 15.30
CA LEU A 119 14.38 8.22 14.43
C LEU A 119 15.26 9.22 15.18
N LEU A 120 16.26 9.78 14.50
CA LEU A 120 17.16 10.79 15.06
C LEU A 120 16.57 12.18 14.79
N VAL A 121 16.10 12.81 15.84
CA VAL A 121 15.44 14.13 15.76
C VAL A 121 16.14 15.09 16.69
N ASP A 122 16.44 16.27 16.20
CA ASP A 122 16.97 17.40 16.96
C ASP A 122 16.24 18.68 16.54
N GLU A 123 15.81 19.49 17.50
CA GLU A 123 15.04 20.73 17.27
C GLU A 123 13.86 20.57 16.28
N GLY A 124 13.19 19.40 16.28
CA GLY A 124 12.06 19.11 15.38
C GLY A 124 12.46 18.68 13.97
N VAL A 125 13.74 18.54 13.66
CA VAL A 125 14.25 18.09 12.37
C VAL A 125 14.73 16.64 12.48
N CYS A 126 14.18 15.75 11.64
CA CYS A 126 14.66 14.39 11.51
C CYS A 126 15.86 14.34 10.56
N PHE A 127 17.00 13.84 11.04
CA PHE A 127 18.26 13.79 10.30
C PHE A 127 18.81 12.36 10.13
N GLY A 128 18.03 11.35 10.50
CA GLY A 128 18.47 9.97 10.33
C GLY A 128 17.70 8.96 11.16
N ALA A 129 18.27 7.75 11.25
CA ALA A 129 17.72 6.65 12.00
C ALA A 129 18.82 5.81 12.67
N LEU A 130 18.49 5.21 13.81
CA LEU A 130 19.32 4.22 14.49
C LEU A 130 18.72 2.83 14.26
N ALA A 131 19.54 1.91 13.83
CA ALA A 131 19.15 0.52 13.62
C ALA A 131 20.17 -0.46 14.24
N PHE A 132 19.76 -1.71 14.35
CA PHE A 132 20.68 -2.80 14.58
C PHE A 132 20.38 -3.97 13.63
N ASN A 133 21.42 -4.68 13.27
CA ASN A 133 21.29 -5.85 12.42
C ASN A 133 20.76 -7.05 13.22
N LEU A 134 19.66 -7.65 12.77
CA LEU A 134 19.00 -8.77 13.46
C LEU A 134 19.84 -10.05 13.53
N GLN A 135 20.82 -10.22 12.64
CA GLN A 135 21.65 -11.41 12.58
C GLN A 135 22.93 -11.25 13.42
N THR A 136 23.53 -10.06 13.38
CA THR A 136 24.85 -9.82 13.99
C THR A 136 24.78 -8.98 15.26
N GLY A 137 23.69 -8.28 15.52
CA GLY A 137 23.56 -7.32 16.61
C GLY A 137 24.32 -6.00 16.38
N ALA A 138 25.01 -5.85 15.25
CA ALA A 138 25.75 -4.62 14.95
C ALA A 138 24.81 -3.42 14.84
N ARG A 139 25.20 -2.32 15.48
CA ARG A 139 24.43 -1.06 15.45
C ARG A 139 24.90 -0.16 14.31
N THR A 140 23.95 0.47 13.64
CA THR A 140 24.20 1.38 12.51
C THR A 140 23.42 2.66 12.70
N VAL A 141 24.09 3.79 12.50
CA VAL A 141 23.47 5.12 12.38
C VAL A 141 23.38 5.45 10.91
N TYR A 142 22.17 5.68 10.43
CA TYR A 142 21.91 6.20 9.08
C TYR A 142 21.67 7.70 9.18
N LEU A 143 22.47 8.49 8.49
CA LEU A 143 22.28 9.94 8.39
C LEU A 143 21.71 10.26 7.01
N ALA A 144 20.71 11.13 6.97
CA ALA A 144 20.04 11.54 5.75
C ALA A 144 19.37 12.91 5.93
N ASP A 145 19.24 13.64 4.83
CA ASP A 145 18.52 14.93 4.79
C ASP A 145 17.00 14.74 4.95
N ALA A 146 16.49 13.55 4.66
CA ALA A 146 15.08 13.16 4.86
C ALA A 146 14.96 11.66 5.15
N VAL A 147 13.96 11.29 5.95
CA VAL A 147 13.62 9.91 6.27
C VAL A 147 12.16 9.65 5.92
N ILE A 148 11.92 8.66 5.07
CA ILE A 148 10.57 8.21 4.72
C ILE A 148 10.24 6.98 5.57
N VAL A 149 9.18 7.07 6.38
CA VAL A 149 8.66 5.93 7.16
C VAL A 149 7.62 5.20 6.32
N ALA A 150 7.96 4.03 5.81
CA ALA A 150 7.10 3.22 4.94
C ALA A 150 6.99 1.77 5.47
N THR A 151 6.72 1.63 6.77
CA THR A 151 6.79 0.38 7.52
C THR A 151 5.49 -0.44 7.52
N GLY A 152 4.49 -0.03 6.75
CA GLY A 152 3.17 -0.65 6.75
C GLY A 152 2.34 -0.26 7.98
N GLY A 153 1.37 -1.09 8.32
CA GLY A 153 0.39 -0.82 9.35
C GLY A 153 0.65 -1.50 10.70
N HIS A 154 -0.45 -1.71 11.45
CA HIS A 154 -0.40 -2.22 12.82
C HIS A 154 -1.41 -3.34 13.10
N THR A 155 -1.98 -3.96 12.08
CA THR A 155 -3.04 -4.96 12.23
C THR A 155 -2.61 -6.20 13.00
N ARG A 156 -1.31 -6.46 13.13
CA ARG A 156 -0.78 -7.57 13.92
C ARG A 156 -0.88 -7.38 15.43
N LEU A 157 -1.24 -6.18 15.89
CA LEU A 157 -1.57 -5.95 17.30
C LEU A 157 -2.82 -6.72 17.74
N TRP A 158 -3.70 -7.08 16.82
CA TRP A 158 -4.90 -7.88 17.11
C TRP A 158 -4.59 -9.37 17.05
N ARG A 159 -5.25 -10.12 17.94
CA ARG A 159 -5.12 -11.58 18.05
C ARG A 159 -5.47 -12.29 16.74
N ARG A 160 -6.52 -11.81 16.05
CA ARG A 160 -6.91 -12.28 14.73
C ARG A 160 -6.55 -11.21 13.71
N SER A 161 -5.70 -11.57 12.78
CA SER A 161 -5.19 -10.65 11.76
C SER A 161 -4.86 -11.43 10.50
N SER A 162 -5.06 -10.80 9.34
CA SER A 162 -4.59 -11.30 8.05
C SER A 162 -3.08 -11.11 7.84
N SER A 163 -2.43 -10.31 8.68
CA SER A 163 -0.98 -10.11 8.62
C SER A 163 -0.22 -11.31 9.15
N ARG A 164 0.94 -11.59 8.57
CA ARG A 164 1.89 -12.57 9.08
C ARG A 164 2.39 -12.15 10.47
N ARG A 165 3.04 -13.08 11.17
CA ARG A 165 3.46 -12.90 12.55
C ARG A 165 4.42 -11.71 12.75
N ASP A 166 5.24 -11.44 11.77
CA ASP A 166 6.34 -10.48 11.75
C ASP A 166 6.11 -9.28 10.82
N GLU A 167 4.86 -9.08 10.39
CA GLU A 167 4.46 -7.95 9.54
C GLU A 167 3.40 -7.09 10.21
N ASN A 168 3.34 -5.80 9.88
CA ASN A 168 2.32 -4.85 10.35
C ASN A 168 2.21 -4.79 11.88
N THR A 169 3.34 -4.72 12.53
CA THR A 169 3.49 -4.72 13.99
C THR A 169 3.35 -3.33 14.63
N GLY A 170 3.23 -2.27 13.82
CA GLY A 170 3.06 -0.90 14.29
C GLY A 170 4.36 -0.18 14.64
N ASP A 171 5.51 -0.77 14.33
CA ASP A 171 6.81 -0.20 14.69
C ASP A 171 7.02 1.22 14.16
N GLY A 172 6.61 1.50 12.91
CA GLY A 172 6.73 2.85 12.34
C GLY A 172 5.86 3.89 13.04
N MET A 173 4.68 3.51 13.51
CA MET A 173 3.82 4.39 14.30
C MET A 173 4.46 4.69 15.66
N TYR A 174 5.05 3.68 16.30
CA TYR A 174 5.81 3.87 17.53
C TYR A 174 7.01 4.80 17.31
N LEU A 175 7.80 4.61 16.26
CA LEU A 175 8.93 5.47 15.92
C LEU A 175 8.51 6.91 15.68
N ALA A 176 7.38 7.11 14.97
CA ALA A 176 6.83 8.44 14.73
C ALA A 176 6.38 9.12 16.02
N LEU A 177 5.67 8.40 16.90
CA LEU A 177 5.21 8.90 18.19
C LEU A 177 6.39 9.30 19.09
N GLU A 178 7.42 8.45 19.17
CA GLU A 178 8.65 8.75 19.93
C GLU A 178 9.42 9.97 19.36
N ALA A 179 9.27 10.22 18.07
CA ALA A 179 9.83 11.40 17.39
C ALA A 179 8.98 12.68 17.57
N GLY A 180 7.84 12.59 18.27
CA GLY A 180 6.94 13.72 18.53
C GLY A 180 5.91 13.98 17.45
N VAL A 181 5.68 13.03 16.52
CA VAL A 181 4.65 13.13 15.50
C VAL A 181 3.29 12.77 16.09
N GLU A 182 2.27 13.56 15.78
CA GLU A 182 0.88 13.25 16.14
C GLU A 182 0.36 12.10 15.27
N LEU A 183 -0.36 11.15 15.89
CA LEU A 183 -1.03 10.06 15.21
C LEU A 183 -2.52 10.34 15.14
N ALA A 184 -3.14 10.08 13.99
CA ALA A 184 -4.56 10.27 13.75
C ALA A 184 -5.28 8.95 13.48
N ASP A 185 -6.56 8.87 13.82
CA ASP A 185 -7.48 7.79 13.49
C ASP A 185 -7.02 6.40 13.98
N MET A 186 -6.30 6.35 15.10
CA MET A 186 -5.72 5.11 15.64
C MET A 186 -6.78 4.10 16.11
N GLU A 187 -8.02 4.54 16.32
CA GLU A 187 -9.17 3.69 16.64
C GLU A 187 -9.76 2.98 15.42
N LEU A 188 -9.41 3.41 14.20
CA LEU A 188 -9.96 2.84 12.97
C LEU A 188 -9.20 1.59 12.55
N VAL A 189 -9.95 0.51 12.36
CA VAL A 189 -9.44 -0.79 11.88
C VAL A 189 -10.35 -1.32 10.80
N GLN A 190 -9.79 -1.65 9.65
CA GLN A 190 -10.54 -2.32 8.59
C GLN A 190 -10.68 -3.82 8.89
N PHE A 191 -11.91 -4.29 8.96
CA PHE A 191 -12.24 -5.72 9.07
C PHE A 191 -12.56 -6.27 7.68
N HIS A 192 -11.66 -7.06 7.12
CA HIS A 192 -11.93 -7.72 5.85
C HIS A 192 -12.98 -8.83 6.04
N PRO A 193 -14.13 -8.81 5.32
CA PRO A 193 -15.25 -9.67 5.62
C PRO A 193 -15.09 -11.12 5.17
N THR A 194 -14.12 -11.41 4.31
CA THR A 194 -13.93 -12.73 3.68
C THR A 194 -12.54 -13.31 3.99
N GLY A 195 -12.30 -13.64 5.26
CA GLY A 195 -11.12 -14.39 5.68
C GLY A 195 -11.41 -15.88 5.81
N MET A 196 -10.46 -16.73 5.41
CA MET A 196 -10.56 -18.18 5.61
C MET A 196 -10.47 -18.54 7.10
N LEU A 197 -11.30 -19.47 7.54
CA LEU A 197 -11.28 -20.00 8.90
C LEU A 197 -10.71 -21.43 8.93
N THR A 198 -10.83 -22.15 7.85
CA THR A 198 -10.39 -23.53 7.69
C THR A 198 -9.77 -23.74 6.30
N PRO A 199 -8.80 -24.66 6.13
CA PRO A 199 -8.09 -25.36 7.21
C PRO A 199 -7.23 -24.44 8.08
N GLU A 200 -6.75 -24.92 9.22
CA GLU A 200 -6.08 -24.08 10.23
C GLU A 200 -4.81 -23.38 9.70
N ASP A 201 -4.06 -24.04 8.82
CA ASP A 201 -2.87 -23.50 8.15
C ASP A 201 -3.19 -22.34 7.16
N MET A 202 -4.44 -22.25 6.72
CA MET A 202 -4.95 -21.18 5.86
C MET A 202 -5.73 -20.10 6.63
N ALA A 203 -5.94 -20.28 7.92
CA ALA A 203 -6.75 -19.36 8.73
C ALA A 203 -6.14 -17.94 8.72
N GLY A 204 -6.97 -16.94 8.42
CA GLY A 204 -6.57 -15.54 8.25
C GLY A 204 -6.14 -15.17 6.82
N THR A 205 -6.03 -16.13 5.90
CA THR A 205 -5.82 -15.82 4.49
C THR A 205 -7.04 -15.09 3.92
N LEU A 206 -6.81 -13.98 3.24
CA LEU A 206 -7.88 -13.22 2.62
C LEU A 206 -8.38 -13.89 1.34
N VAL A 207 -9.70 -13.99 1.20
CA VAL A 207 -10.34 -14.28 -0.07
C VAL A 207 -10.56 -12.94 -0.78
N THR A 208 -10.09 -12.82 -2.02
CA THR A 208 -10.17 -11.56 -2.77
C THR A 208 -11.61 -11.05 -2.89
N GLU A 209 -11.78 -9.75 -2.85
CA GLU A 209 -13.07 -9.10 -3.04
C GLU A 209 -13.70 -9.38 -4.41
N ALA A 210 -12.91 -9.66 -5.42
CA ALA A 210 -13.37 -10.03 -6.75
C ALA A 210 -14.36 -11.21 -6.72
N VAL A 211 -14.17 -12.17 -5.81
CA VAL A 211 -15.11 -13.31 -5.63
C VAL A 211 -16.50 -12.84 -5.20
N ARG A 212 -16.60 -11.73 -4.46
CA ARG A 212 -17.89 -11.16 -4.04
C ARG A 212 -18.54 -10.31 -5.14
N GLY A 213 -17.72 -9.69 -5.98
CA GLY A 213 -18.20 -8.83 -7.07
C GLY A 213 -18.69 -9.59 -8.30
N GLU A 214 -18.13 -10.77 -8.53
CA GLU A 214 -18.40 -11.59 -9.72
C GLU A 214 -19.11 -12.93 -9.42
N GLY A 215 -19.28 -13.25 -8.13
CA GLY A 215 -19.87 -14.52 -7.64
C GLY A 215 -21.38 -14.49 -7.36
#